data_346f239de6412999f9d54c4fd0e9e125
#
_entry.id   346f239de6412999f9d54c4fd0e9e125
#
_cell.length_a   1.000
_cell.length_b   1.000
_cell.length_c   1.000
_cell.angle_alpha   90.00
_cell.angle_beta   90.00
_cell.angle_gamma   90.00
#
_symmetry.space_group_name_H-M   'P 1'
#
loop_
_entity.id
_entity.type
_entity.pdbx_description
1 polymer ?
#
loop_
_entity_poly.entity_id
_entity_poly.type
_entity_poly.pdbx_seq_one_letter_code
_entity_poly.pdbx_strand_id
1 'polypeptide(L)'
;MKVAFIGVGRMGQVMARRILAAGHDLGVYNRSQDKTRALAAEGARVLRSIAEAARYGEAVYTMLSDDAALEDVVGQAGGLLESLPKGGVHICAGTHSVGAIRKLDAAHASAGQVLVAAPMLGRPDVVVAGQAGVLTAGPKPVLDRLRPLFEAIGRRVFEAGAEPAAAAAIKIANNFVLGCAIEAMGEGFSLIRKHGVAPQVFFDVMTDGLFAASAYKSYGKIIVDESYDRVGQIAVLGLKDANLVLAAAEAAGVPLPSCNVWRDRLVGAIAHGDGDKDWAVMALEQARASGLA
;
A
#
# COMPACT_ATOMS: atom_id res chain seq x y z
N MET A 1 -23.74 -2.70 -3.18
CA MET A 1 -23.16 -2.68 -4.55
C MET A 1 -22.59 -4.05 -4.86
N LYS A 2 -22.52 -4.37 -6.14
CA LYS A 2 -21.88 -5.60 -6.62
C LYS A 2 -20.46 -5.27 -7.08
N VAL A 3 -19.44 -5.92 -6.49
CA VAL A 3 -18.03 -5.52 -6.64
C VAL A 3 -17.17 -6.76 -6.88
N ALA A 4 -16.25 -6.68 -7.84
CA ALA A 4 -15.19 -7.67 -7.99
C ALA A 4 -13.91 -7.18 -7.31
N PHE A 5 -13.12 -8.10 -6.76
CA PHE A 5 -11.85 -7.80 -6.12
C PHE A 5 -10.76 -8.76 -6.65
N ILE A 6 -9.75 -8.20 -7.29
CA ILE A 6 -8.61 -8.91 -7.86
C ILE A 6 -7.39 -8.66 -6.99
N GLY A 7 -6.74 -9.75 -6.53
CA GLY A 7 -5.55 -9.65 -5.70
C GLY A 7 -5.86 -9.70 -4.21
N VAL A 8 -6.17 -10.88 -3.70
CA VAL A 8 -6.46 -11.13 -2.28
C VAL A 8 -5.21 -11.61 -1.51
N GLY A 9 -4.12 -10.83 -1.64
CA GLY A 9 -2.95 -10.93 -0.77
C GLY A 9 -3.25 -10.44 0.65
N ARG A 10 -2.21 -10.19 1.46
CA ARG A 10 -2.36 -9.75 2.87
C ARG A 10 -3.29 -8.55 3.03
N MET A 11 -3.07 -7.47 2.28
CA MET A 11 -3.89 -6.27 2.32
C MET A 11 -5.25 -6.50 1.65
N GLY A 12 -5.26 -7.13 0.46
CA GLY A 12 -6.49 -7.36 -0.30
C GLY A 12 -7.52 -8.23 0.44
N GLN A 13 -7.08 -9.24 1.21
CA GLN A 13 -7.99 -10.04 2.05
C GLN A 13 -8.69 -9.19 3.11
N VAL A 14 -7.96 -8.28 3.75
CA VAL A 14 -8.54 -7.43 4.79
C VAL A 14 -9.53 -6.44 4.21
N MET A 15 -9.18 -5.80 3.08
CA MET A 15 -10.08 -4.88 2.38
C MET A 15 -11.35 -5.63 1.90
N ALA A 16 -11.19 -6.80 1.29
CA ALA A 16 -12.29 -7.62 0.80
C ALA A 16 -13.26 -8.03 1.93
N ARG A 17 -12.73 -8.44 3.10
CA ARG A 17 -13.58 -8.74 4.28
C ARG A 17 -14.38 -7.54 4.74
N ARG A 18 -13.80 -6.35 4.76
CA ARG A 18 -14.52 -5.15 5.16
C ARG A 18 -15.62 -4.77 4.18
N ILE A 19 -15.36 -4.91 2.87
CA ILE A 19 -16.37 -4.71 1.83
C ILE A 19 -17.54 -5.71 2.02
N LEU A 20 -17.22 -6.99 2.25
CA LEU A 20 -18.20 -8.04 2.49
C LEU A 20 -19.02 -7.77 3.76
N ALA A 21 -18.36 -7.42 4.87
CA ALA A 21 -18.98 -7.10 6.14
C ALA A 21 -19.89 -5.86 6.08
N ALA A 22 -19.64 -4.94 5.16
CA ALA A 22 -20.50 -3.79 4.88
C ALA A 22 -21.74 -4.15 4.03
N GLY A 23 -21.96 -5.44 3.71
CA GLY A 23 -23.15 -5.93 3.01
C GLY A 23 -23.08 -5.77 1.48
N HIS A 24 -21.90 -5.58 0.91
CA HIS A 24 -21.73 -5.56 -0.54
C HIS A 24 -21.65 -6.98 -1.11
N ASP A 25 -22.20 -7.20 -2.30
CA ASP A 25 -22.09 -8.47 -3.06
C ASP A 25 -20.67 -8.54 -3.67
N LEU A 26 -19.83 -9.40 -3.08
CA LEU A 26 -18.39 -9.46 -3.38
C LEU A 26 -18.01 -10.71 -4.17
N GLY A 27 -17.44 -10.51 -5.36
CA GLY A 27 -16.72 -11.52 -6.10
C GLY A 27 -15.21 -11.36 -5.93
N VAL A 28 -14.47 -12.44 -5.72
CA VAL A 28 -13.02 -12.40 -5.51
C VAL A 28 -12.29 -13.25 -6.53
N TYR A 29 -11.18 -12.73 -7.06
CA TYR A 29 -10.25 -13.44 -7.93
C TYR A 29 -8.82 -13.27 -7.45
N ASN A 30 -8.04 -14.32 -7.50
CA ASN A 30 -6.60 -14.29 -7.28
C ASN A 30 -5.92 -15.34 -8.15
N ARG A 31 -4.73 -15.03 -8.71
CA ARG A 31 -3.95 -15.97 -9.50
C ARG A 31 -3.72 -17.32 -8.77
N SER A 32 -3.35 -17.24 -7.50
CA SER A 32 -3.32 -18.42 -6.60
C SER A 32 -4.67 -18.57 -5.93
N GLN A 33 -5.50 -19.45 -6.44
CA GLN A 33 -6.92 -19.60 -6.02
C GLN A 33 -7.08 -19.99 -4.55
N ASP A 34 -6.10 -20.67 -3.97
CA ASP A 34 -6.11 -21.03 -2.53
C ASP A 34 -6.33 -19.84 -1.61
N LYS A 35 -5.82 -18.66 -2.00
CA LYS A 35 -5.97 -17.42 -1.23
C LYS A 35 -7.41 -16.90 -1.18
N THR A 36 -8.31 -17.38 -2.05
CA THR A 36 -9.73 -16.99 -2.05
C THR A 36 -10.57 -17.80 -1.08
N ARG A 37 -10.11 -18.98 -0.60
CA ARG A 37 -10.89 -19.93 0.19
C ARG A 37 -11.49 -19.34 1.46
N ALA A 38 -10.69 -18.55 2.19
CA ALA A 38 -11.17 -17.93 3.44
C ALA A 38 -12.33 -16.97 3.17
N LEU A 39 -12.21 -16.10 2.16
CA LEU A 39 -13.26 -15.17 1.77
C LEU A 39 -14.49 -15.88 1.22
N ALA A 40 -14.34 -16.99 0.52
CA ALA A 40 -15.44 -17.81 0.05
C ALA A 40 -16.22 -18.43 1.22
N ALA A 41 -15.56 -18.91 2.26
CA ALA A 41 -16.19 -19.40 3.48
C ALA A 41 -16.95 -18.29 4.24
N GLU A 42 -16.55 -17.05 4.07
CA GLU A 42 -17.18 -15.84 4.64
C GLU A 42 -18.35 -15.30 3.76
N GLY A 43 -18.59 -15.90 2.57
CA GLY A 43 -19.71 -15.55 1.68
C GLY A 43 -19.34 -14.83 0.39
N ALA A 44 -18.04 -14.60 0.11
CA ALA A 44 -17.63 -14.04 -1.16
C ALA A 44 -17.73 -15.08 -2.30
N ARG A 45 -18.13 -14.65 -3.49
CA ARG A 45 -18.15 -15.50 -4.68
C ARG A 45 -16.74 -15.64 -5.27
N VAL A 46 -16.27 -16.87 -5.47
CA VAL A 46 -14.99 -17.11 -6.18
C VAL A 46 -15.22 -16.95 -7.68
N LEU A 47 -14.44 -16.08 -8.29
CA LEU A 47 -14.41 -15.83 -9.73
C LEU A 47 -13.23 -16.59 -10.36
N ARG A 48 -13.41 -17.08 -11.58
CA ARG A 48 -12.48 -18.00 -12.23
C ARG A 48 -11.44 -17.32 -13.12
N SER A 49 -11.71 -16.07 -13.53
CA SER A 49 -10.86 -15.29 -14.42
C SER A 49 -11.01 -13.80 -14.20
N ILE A 50 -10.04 -13.03 -14.73
CA ILE A 50 -10.12 -11.56 -14.77
C ILE A 50 -11.33 -11.12 -15.59
N ALA A 51 -11.60 -11.78 -16.72
CA ALA A 51 -12.76 -11.50 -17.54
C ALA A 51 -14.10 -11.73 -16.81
N GLU A 52 -14.20 -12.76 -15.96
CA GLU A 52 -15.36 -12.95 -15.10
C GLU A 52 -15.45 -11.84 -14.07
N ALA A 53 -14.33 -11.44 -13.46
CA ALA A 53 -14.29 -10.33 -12.50
C ALA A 53 -14.71 -9.01 -13.13
N ALA A 54 -14.24 -8.71 -14.34
CA ALA A 54 -14.58 -7.50 -15.07
C ALA A 54 -16.09 -7.36 -15.37
N ARG A 55 -16.79 -8.48 -15.53
CA ARG A 55 -18.23 -8.51 -15.84
C ARG A 55 -19.11 -8.75 -14.62
N TYR A 56 -18.51 -9.05 -13.47
CA TYR A 56 -19.25 -9.43 -12.27
C TYR A 56 -19.96 -8.26 -11.61
N GLY A 57 -19.32 -7.10 -11.53
CA GLY A 57 -19.79 -6.02 -10.70
C GLY A 57 -19.81 -4.66 -11.38
N GLU A 58 -20.29 -3.68 -10.63
CA GLU A 58 -20.33 -2.26 -11.01
C GLU A 58 -18.95 -1.61 -10.98
N ALA A 59 -18.02 -2.21 -10.22
CA ALA A 59 -16.64 -1.80 -10.12
C ALA A 59 -15.73 -3.02 -9.86
N VAL A 60 -14.48 -2.91 -10.29
CA VAL A 60 -13.44 -3.92 -10.07
C VAL A 60 -12.29 -3.29 -9.29
N TYR A 61 -12.01 -3.81 -8.09
CA TYR A 61 -10.81 -3.48 -7.34
C TYR A 61 -9.62 -4.31 -7.83
N THR A 62 -8.45 -3.68 -7.93
CA THR A 62 -7.16 -4.37 -7.97
C THR A 62 -6.32 -3.98 -6.76
N MET A 63 -5.74 -4.98 -6.07
CA MET A 63 -4.76 -4.79 -4.99
C MET A 63 -3.54 -5.66 -5.28
N LEU A 64 -2.60 -5.12 -6.05
CA LEU A 64 -1.45 -5.82 -6.62
C LEU A 64 -0.14 -5.23 -6.08
N SER A 65 0.94 -6.02 -6.15
CA SER A 65 2.22 -5.72 -5.51
C SER A 65 3.02 -4.62 -6.20
N ASP A 66 2.94 -4.56 -7.53
CA ASP A 66 3.81 -3.75 -8.38
C ASP A 66 3.17 -3.42 -9.73
N ASP A 67 3.85 -2.56 -10.51
CA ASP A 67 3.37 -2.10 -11.81
C ASP A 67 3.29 -3.24 -12.83
N ALA A 68 4.23 -4.19 -12.79
CA ALA A 68 4.23 -5.31 -13.73
C ALA A 68 3.01 -6.23 -13.53
N ALA A 69 2.65 -6.53 -12.28
CA ALA A 69 1.45 -7.29 -11.96
C ALA A 69 0.17 -6.55 -12.36
N LEU A 70 0.16 -5.21 -12.24
CA LEU A 70 -0.96 -4.37 -12.67
C LEU A 70 -1.09 -4.36 -14.19
N GLU A 71 0.00 -4.15 -14.91
CA GLU A 71 0.04 -4.17 -16.38
C GLU A 71 -0.41 -5.53 -16.93
N ASP A 72 0.02 -6.63 -16.31
CA ASP A 72 -0.39 -7.99 -16.69
C ASP A 72 -1.92 -8.17 -16.51
N VAL A 73 -2.47 -7.86 -15.34
CA VAL A 73 -3.92 -8.01 -15.06
C VAL A 73 -4.77 -7.14 -15.99
N VAL A 74 -4.27 -5.99 -16.39
CA VAL A 74 -5.02 -5.05 -17.22
C VAL A 74 -4.87 -5.36 -18.71
N GLY A 75 -3.64 -5.63 -19.18
CA GLY A 75 -3.32 -5.65 -20.60
C GLY A 75 -3.28 -7.03 -21.26
N GLN A 76 -3.26 -8.14 -20.50
CA GLN A 76 -3.24 -9.48 -21.08
C GLN A 76 -4.55 -9.82 -21.81
N ALA A 77 -4.55 -10.86 -22.64
CA ALA A 77 -5.75 -11.38 -23.27
C ALA A 77 -6.79 -11.79 -22.19
N GLY A 78 -8.02 -11.29 -22.29
CA GLY A 78 -9.04 -11.43 -21.27
C GLY A 78 -8.79 -10.59 -20.00
N GLY A 79 -7.86 -9.65 -20.05
CA GLY A 79 -7.60 -8.68 -18.99
C GLY A 79 -8.68 -7.62 -18.86
N LEU A 80 -8.44 -6.64 -17.96
CA LEU A 80 -9.47 -5.63 -17.67
C LEU A 80 -9.78 -4.72 -18.86
N LEU A 81 -8.79 -4.30 -19.66
CA LEU A 81 -9.03 -3.46 -20.83
C LEU A 81 -9.94 -4.10 -21.86
N GLU A 82 -9.78 -5.41 -22.09
CA GLU A 82 -10.62 -6.15 -23.05
C GLU A 82 -11.99 -6.48 -22.47
N SER A 83 -12.07 -6.77 -21.18
CA SER A 83 -13.23 -7.43 -20.58
C SER A 83 -14.17 -6.48 -19.82
N LEU A 84 -13.68 -5.34 -19.35
CA LEU A 84 -14.49 -4.36 -18.63
C LEU A 84 -15.42 -3.63 -19.61
N PRO A 85 -16.73 -3.54 -19.35
CA PRO A 85 -17.63 -2.86 -20.28
C PRO A 85 -17.37 -1.36 -20.38
N LYS A 86 -17.86 -0.71 -21.43
CA LYS A 86 -17.87 0.76 -21.51
C LYS A 86 -18.59 1.35 -20.31
N GLY A 87 -18.01 2.39 -19.71
CA GLY A 87 -18.48 2.97 -18.45
C GLY A 87 -18.13 2.14 -17.20
N GLY A 88 -17.54 0.96 -17.36
CA GLY A 88 -17.07 0.15 -16.23
C GLY A 88 -15.94 0.84 -15.47
N VAL A 89 -15.86 0.59 -14.17
CA VAL A 89 -14.92 1.27 -13.29
C VAL A 89 -13.87 0.29 -12.77
N HIS A 90 -12.60 0.63 -12.97
CA HIS A 90 -11.45 -0.01 -12.35
C HIS A 90 -10.98 0.84 -11.16
N ILE A 91 -10.96 0.26 -9.95
CA ILE A 91 -10.44 0.89 -8.73
C ILE A 91 -9.07 0.30 -8.43
N CYS A 92 -8.01 1.06 -8.68
CA CYS A 92 -6.62 0.65 -8.45
C CYS A 92 -6.21 1.03 -7.02
N ALA A 93 -6.05 0.04 -6.13
CA ALA A 93 -5.76 0.26 -4.70
C ALA A 93 -4.31 -0.06 -4.30
N GLY A 94 -3.50 -0.60 -5.20
CA GLY A 94 -2.07 -0.87 -4.98
C GLY A 94 -1.22 0.41 -4.91
N THR A 95 0.04 0.26 -4.49
CA THR A 95 1.04 1.33 -4.57
C THR A 95 1.85 1.17 -5.85
N HIS A 96 1.59 2.04 -6.80
CA HIS A 96 2.13 2.03 -8.16
C HIS A 96 2.83 3.33 -8.49
N SER A 97 3.64 3.31 -9.56
CA SER A 97 4.29 4.53 -10.06
C SER A 97 3.27 5.51 -10.63
N VAL A 98 3.58 6.80 -10.52
CA VAL A 98 2.77 7.88 -11.12
C VAL A 98 2.65 7.68 -12.64
N GLY A 99 3.74 7.23 -13.29
CA GLY A 99 3.77 6.94 -14.73
C GLY A 99 2.85 5.79 -15.13
N ALA A 100 2.86 4.68 -14.37
CA ALA A 100 1.98 3.55 -14.62
C ALA A 100 0.50 3.93 -14.48
N ILE A 101 0.15 4.69 -13.45
CA ILE A 101 -1.24 5.15 -13.27
C ILE A 101 -1.69 6.10 -14.39
N ARG A 102 -0.82 7.02 -14.86
CA ARG A 102 -1.14 7.88 -16.02
C ARG A 102 -1.36 7.08 -17.31
N LYS A 103 -0.47 6.13 -17.59
CA LYS A 103 -0.60 5.22 -18.75
C LYS A 103 -1.89 4.41 -18.67
N LEU A 104 -2.21 3.91 -17.51
CA LEU A 104 -3.40 3.12 -17.25
C LEU A 104 -4.69 3.94 -17.42
N ASP A 105 -4.70 5.17 -16.92
CA ASP A 105 -5.84 6.09 -17.05
C ASP A 105 -6.13 6.40 -18.53
N ALA A 106 -5.09 6.72 -19.29
CA ALA A 106 -5.22 6.96 -20.73
C ALA A 106 -5.75 5.71 -21.48
N ALA A 107 -5.29 4.52 -21.11
CA ALA A 107 -5.73 3.26 -21.73
C ALA A 107 -7.22 2.98 -21.42
N HIS A 108 -7.66 3.11 -20.16
CA HIS A 108 -9.06 2.97 -19.77
C HIS A 108 -9.95 4.02 -20.45
N ALA A 109 -9.53 5.27 -20.49
CA ALA A 109 -10.27 6.35 -21.17
C ALA A 109 -10.45 6.04 -22.66
N SER A 110 -9.40 5.55 -23.35
CA SER A 110 -9.47 5.16 -24.78
C SER A 110 -10.43 3.98 -25.01
N ALA A 111 -10.60 3.10 -24.03
CA ALA A 111 -11.56 2.00 -24.06
C ALA A 111 -12.98 2.43 -23.62
N GLY A 112 -13.20 3.71 -23.27
CA GLY A 112 -14.47 4.21 -22.74
C GLY A 112 -14.78 3.72 -21.33
N GLN A 113 -13.75 3.35 -20.56
CA GLN A 113 -13.79 2.89 -19.18
C GLN A 113 -13.26 3.99 -18.23
N VAL A 114 -13.44 3.83 -16.94
CA VAL A 114 -13.00 4.80 -15.92
C VAL A 114 -12.00 4.17 -14.96
N LEU A 115 -10.86 4.83 -14.77
CA LEU A 115 -9.92 4.52 -13.71
C LEU A 115 -10.20 5.41 -12.49
N VAL A 116 -10.16 4.79 -11.31
CA VAL A 116 -10.09 5.45 -10.01
C VAL A 116 -8.86 4.90 -9.28
N ALA A 117 -7.98 5.76 -8.82
CA ALA A 117 -6.94 5.34 -7.89
C ALA A 117 -7.44 5.46 -6.45
N ALA A 118 -7.26 4.38 -5.67
CA ALA A 118 -7.74 4.32 -4.28
C ALA A 118 -6.73 3.66 -3.32
N PRO A 119 -5.44 4.08 -3.28
CA PRO A 119 -4.46 3.48 -2.40
C PRO A 119 -4.77 3.70 -0.92
N MET A 120 -4.42 2.68 -0.11
CA MET A 120 -4.64 2.69 1.33
C MET A 120 -3.54 3.44 2.08
N LEU A 121 -3.93 4.15 3.14
CA LEU A 121 -3.03 4.78 4.11
C LEU A 121 -3.13 4.04 5.44
N GLY A 122 -2.30 3.02 5.62
CA GLY A 122 -2.27 2.18 6.81
C GLY A 122 -1.76 0.77 6.53
N ARG A 123 -1.35 0.09 7.60
CA ARG A 123 -0.95 -1.33 7.61
C ARG A 123 -2.21 -2.22 7.61
N PRO A 124 -2.10 -3.53 7.30
CA PRO A 124 -3.26 -4.43 7.33
C PRO A 124 -4.02 -4.44 8.67
N ASP A 125 -3.31 -4.40 9.79
CA ASP A 125 -3.89 -4.33 11.15
C ASP A 125 -4.73 -3.06 11.37
N VAL A 126 -4.29 -1.92 10.83
CA VAL A 126 -5.02 -0.65 10.87
C VAL A 126 -6.28 -0.71 10.01
N VAL A 127 -6.24 -1.42 8.87
CA VAL A 127 -7.43 -1.67 8.02
C VAL A 127 -8.41 -2.61 8.73
N VAL A 128 -7.92 -3.68 9.38
CA VAL A 128 -8.77 -4.58 10.22
C VAL A 128 -9.52 -3.77 11.26
N ALA A 129 -8.83 -2.87 11.95
CA ALA A 129 -9.43 -2.00 12.97
C ALA A 129 -10.37 -0.91 12.40
N GLY A 130 -10.49 -0.78 11.07
CA GLY A 130 -11.26 0.27 10.42
C GLY A 130 -10.70 1.68 10.59
N GLN A 131 -9.42 1.82 10.93
CA GLN A 131 -8.77 3.08 11.23
C GLN A 131 -7.90 3.63 10.09
N ALA A 132 -7.79 2.91 8.99
CA ALA A 132 -7.02 3.34 7.83
C ALA A 132 -7.64 4.54 7.12
N GLY A 133 -6.80 5.31 6.41
CA GLY A 133 -7.27 6.29 5.43
C GLY A 133 -7.40 5.65 4.04
N VAL A 134 -8.33 6.12 3.25
CA VAL A 134 -8.45 5.80 1.82
C VAL A 134 -8.17 7.07 1.05
N LEU A 135 -7.14 7.05 0.22
CA LEU A 135 -6.84 8.16 -0.67
C LEU A 135 -7.51 7.88 -2.02
N THR A 136 -8.29 8.83 -2.55
CA THR A 136 -9.04 8.61 -3.78
C THR A 136 -8.76 9.72 -4.80
N ALA A 137 -8.64 9.36 -6.08
CA ALA A 137 -8.62 10.29 -7.19
C ALA A 137 -9.30 9.69 -8.42
N GLY A 138 -10.05 10.51 -9.14
CA GLY A 138 -10.84 10.14 -10.31
C GLY A 138 -12.00 11.10 -10.53
N PRO A 139 -12.85 10.87 -11.54
CA PRO A 139 -14.00 11.75 -11.82
C PRO A 139 -14.96 11.83 -10.61
N LYS A 140 -15.25 13.06 -10.17
CA LYS A 140 -16.05 13.32 -8.95
C LYS A 140 -17.38 12.54 -8.89
N PRO A 141 -18.20 12.48 -9.97
CA PRO A 141 -19.44 11.72 -9.92
C PRO A 141 -19.23 10.22 -9.66
N VAL A 142 -18.11 9.66 -10.13
CA VAL A 142 -17.75 8.26 -9.91
C VAL A 142 -17.29 8.06 -8.48
N LEU A 143 -16.46 8.96 -7.94
CA LEU A 143 -16.03 8.93 -6.54
C LEU A 143 -17.22 8.99 -5.59
N ASP A 144 -18.21 9.84 -5.84
CA ASP A 144 -19.40 9.98 -5.02
C ASP A 144 -20.25 8.69 -5.03
N ARG A 145 -20.42 8.08 -6.20
CA ARG A 145 -21.11 6.80 -6.33
C ARG A 145 -20.40 5.67 -5.56
N LEU A 146 -19.06 5.65 -5.59
CA LEU A 146 -18.25 4.62 -4.95
C LEU A 146 -17.93 4.89 -3.47
N ARG A 147 -18.31 6.05 -2.94
CA ARG A 147 -18.04 6.44 -1.55
C ARG A 147 -18.39 5.37 -0.53
N PRO A 148 -19.54 4.66 -0.61
CA PRO A 148 -19.85 3.59 0.36
C PRO A 148 -18.80 2.46 0.38
N LEU A 149 -18.14 2.16 -0.74
CA LEU A 149 -17.04 1.18 -0.80
C LEU A 149 -15.78 1.68 -0.09
N PHE A 150 -15.45 2.96 -0.24
CA PHE A 150 -14.29 3.56 0.41
C PHE A 150 -14.49 3.67 1.92
N GLU A 151 -15.69 4.05 2.36
CA GLU A 151 -16.05 4.15 3.78
C GLU A 151 -16.14 2.76 4.46
N ALA A 152 -16.44 1.71 3.69
CA ALA A 152 -16.40 0.34 4.20
C ALA A 152 -14.98 -0.09 4.63
N ILE A 153 -13.95 0.38 3.94
CA ILE A 153 -12.57 -0.08 4.15
C ILE A 153 -11.73 0.87 5.02
N GLY A 154 -12.13 2.14 5.17
CA GLY A 154 -11.34 3.10 5.93
C GLY A 154 -12.17 4.10 6.74
N ARG A 155 -11.52 4.67 7.76
CA ARG A 155 -12.14 5.68 8.64
C ARG A 155 -12.40 7.01 7.95
N ARG A 156 -11.53 7.37 7.01
CA ARG A 156 -11.56 8.66 6.32
C ARG A 156 -11.16 8.50 4.86
N VAL A 157 -11.92 9.13 3.99
CA VAL A 157 -11.63 9.24 2.56
C VAL A 157 -11.02 10.61 2.29
N PHE A 158 -9.87 10.64 1.62
CA PHE A 158 -9.16 11.84 1.19
C PHE A 158 -9.26 11.92 -0.33
N GLU A 159 -9.91 12.94 -0.86
CA GLU A 159 -10.04 13.15 -2.30
C GLU A 159 -8.85 13.98 -2.80
N ALA A 160 -8.05 13.41 -3.73
CA ALA A 160 -6.85 14.04 -4.27
C ALA A 160 -7.09 14.76 -5.62
N GLY A 161 -8.32 14.77 -6.10
CA GLY A 161 -8.70 15.44 -7.35
C GLY A 161 -9.18 14.48 -8.43
N ALA A 162 -9.32 15.00 -9.63
CA ALA A 162 -9.91 14.27 -10.76
C ALA A 162 -8.92 13.31 -11.46
N GLU A 163 -7.62 13.57 -11.37
CA GLU A 163 -6.59 12.75 -12.01
C GLU A 163 -6.15 11.59 -11.11
N PRO A 164 -6.32 10.32 -11.49
CA PRO A 164 -5.92 9.17 -10.67
C PRO A 164 -4.45 9.21 -10.24
N ALA A 165 -3.56 9.73 -11.08
CA ALA A 165 -2.13 9.87 -10.77
C ALA A 165 -1.83 10.76 -9.55
N ALA A 166 -2.74 11.68 -9.17
CA ALA A 166 -2.57 12.50 -7.98
C ALA A 166 -2.59 11.65 -6.69
N ALA A 167 -3.47 10.66 -6.60
CA ALA A 167 -3.49 9.73 -5.46
C ALA A 167 -2.22 8.88 -5.41
N ALA A 168 -1.70 8.42 -6.55
CA ALA A 168 -0.43 7.71 -6.60
C ALA A 168 0.74 8.57 -6.10
N ALA A 169 0.82 9.84 -6.56
CA ALA A 169 1.86 10.77 -6.12
C ALA A 169 1.81 11.04 -4.60
N ILE A 170 0.63 11.30 -4.06
CA ILE A 170 0.45 11.50 -2.61
C ILE A 170 0.81 10.23 -1.83
N LYS A 171 0.41 9.05 -2.34
CA LYS A 171 0.72 7.77 -1.69
C LYS A 171 2.22 7.53 -1.58
N ILE A 172 2.97 7.71 -2.66
CA ILE A 172 4.43 7.49 -2.62
C ILE A 172 5.12 8.57 -1.77
N ALA A 173 4.68 9.83 -1.82
CA ALA A 173 5.20 10.89 -0.95
C ALA A 173 4.94 10.60 0.53
N ASN A 174 3.77 10.10 0.89
CA ASN A 174 3.47 9.67 2.25
C ASN A 174 4.38 8.51 2.70
N ASN A 175 4.63 7.53 1.83
CA ASN A 175 5.52 6.41 2.15
C ASN A 175 6.99 6.87 2.27
N PHE A 176 7.41 7.87 1.46
CA PHE A 176 8.72 8.51 1.61
C PHE A 176 8.90 9.13 3.00
N VAL A 177 7.95 9.97 3.43
CA VAL A 177 8.01 10.60 4.76
C VAL A 177 8.05 9.53 5.86
N LEU A 178 7.26 8.47 5.75
CA LEU A 178 7.24 7.38 6.71
C LEU A 178 8.56 6.60 6.72
N GLY A 179 9.11 6.26 5.55
CA GLY A 179 10.39 5.56 5.43
C GLY A 179 11.54 6.34 6.04
N CYS A 180 11.62 7.64 5.76
CA CYS A 180 12.62 8.54 6.37
C CYS A 180 12.42 8.69 7.89
N ALA A 181 11.20 8.68 8.38
CA ALA A 181 10.94 8.72 9.82
C ALA A 181 11.43 7.45 10.53
N ILE A 182 11.25 6.27 9.91
CA ILE A 182 11.75 5.01 10.46
C ILE A 182 13.28 4.98 10.45
N GLU A 183 13.91 5.46 9.37
CA GLU A 183 15.37 5.56 9.28
C GLU A 183 15.92 6.49 10.37
N ALA A 184 15.35 7.70 10.51
CA ALA A 184 15.76 8.65 11.54
C ALA A 184 15.60 8.08 12.96
N MET A 185 14.56 7.29 13.21
CA MET A 185 14.42 6.55 14.48
C MET A 185 15.55 5.54 14.65
N GLY A 186 15.89 4.75 13.62
CA GLY A 186 16.98 3.79 13.66
C GLY A 186 18.33 4.43 14.01
N GLU A 187 18.63 5.57 13.40
CA GLU A 187 19.83 6.37 13.72
C GLU A 187 19.79 6.90 15.17
N GLY A 188 18.65 7.47 15.59
CA GLY A 188 18.47 7.98 16.94
C GLY A 188 18.63 6.89 18.01
N PHE A 189 17.97 5.72 17.83
CA PHE A 189 18.14 4.59 18.74
C PHE A 189 19.58 4.06 18.76
N SER A 190 20.26 4.00 17.65
CA SER A 190 21.67 3.60 17.60
C SER A 190 22.57 4.59 18.36
N LEU A 191 22.33 5.88 18.18
CA LEU A 191 23.07 6.94 18.88
C LEU A 191 22.95 6.81 20.39
N ILE A 192 21.71 6.72 20.93
CA ILE A 192 21.51 6.66 22.39
C ILE A 192 22.03 5.34 22.99
N ARG A 193 21.95 4.24 22.26
CA ARG A 193 22.55 2.95 22.69
C ARG A 193 24.06 3.04 22.82
N LYS A 194 24.76 3.76 21.92
CA LYS A 194 26.21 4.04 22.03
C LYS A 194 26.56 4.89 23.26
N HIS A 195 25.63 5.70 23.76
CA HIS A 195 25.79 6.46 25.00
C HIS A 195 25.32 5.70 26.24
N GLY A 196 24.99 4.42 26.13
CA GLY A 196 24.57 3.57 27.27
C GLY A 196 23.17 3.86 27.79
N VAL A 197 22.35 4.59 27.02
CA VAL A 197 20.94 4.88 27.40
C VAL A 197 20.04 3.74 26.93
N ALA A 198 19.14 3.32 27.80
CA ALA A 198 18.16 2.28 27.48
C ALA A 198 17.22 2.76 26.35
N PRO A 199 16.97 1.95 25.28
CA PRO A 199 16.10 2.32 24.18
C PRO A 199 14.69 2.74 24.62
N GLN A 200 14.14 2.11 25.65
CA GLN A 200 12.80 2.41 26.14
C GLN A 200 12.69 3.88 26.62
N VAL A 201 13.71 4.40 27.29
CA VAL A 201 13.70 5.80 27.78
C VAL A 201 13.60 6.79 26.60
N PHE A 202 14.34 6.55 25.54
CA PHE A 202 14.26 7.40 24.34
C PHE A 202 12.91 7.26 23.64
N PHE A 203 12.40 6.04 23.56
CA PHE A 203 11.06 5.79 23.02
C PHE A 203 9.99 6.60 23.77
N ASP A 204 9.99 6.56 25.11
CA ASP A 204 9.02 7.26 25.94
C ASP A 204 9.12 8.78 25.73
N VAL A 205 10.33 9.34 25.77
CA VAL A 205 10.57 10.77 25.51
C VAL A 205 10.07 11.19 24.13
N MET A 206 10.35 10.38 23.11
CA MET A 206 9.96 10.66 21.73
C MET A 206 8.44 10.62 21.56
N THR A 207 7.79 9.56 22.08
CA THR A 207 6.37 9.29 21.80
C THR A 207 5.39 9.98 22.76
N ASP A 208 5.87 10.46 23.90
CA ASP A 208 5.07 11.25 24.83
C ASP A 208 5.20 12.77 24.55
N GLY A 209 6.22 13.16 23.76
CA GLY A 209 6.50 14.54 23.39
C GLY A 209 6.13 14.86 21.93
N LEU A 210 7.10 15.42 21.19
CA LEU A 210 6.92 15.99 19.85
C LEU A 210 6.46 14.97 18.78
N PHE A 211 6.75 13.67 18.97
CA PHE A 211 6.47 12.63 17.99
C PHE A 211 5.35 11.68 18.47
N ALA A 212 4.32 12.20 19.09
CA ALA A 212 3.18 11.43 19.63
C ALA A 212 2.29 10.76 18.56
N ALA A 213 2.62 10.88 17.28
CA ALA A 213 1.86 10.30 16.17
C ALA A 213 1.97 8.76 16.12
N SER A 214 0.92 8.12 15.59
CA SER A 214 0.80 6.65 15.54
C SER A 214 1.96 5.96 14.84
N ALA A 215 2.53 6.57 13.80
CA ALA A 215 3.67 6.01 13.07
C ALA A 215 4.91 5.84 13.98
N TYR A 216 5.27 6.89 14.74
CA TYR A 216 6.39 6.85 15.66
C TYR A 216 6.16 5.85 16.81
N LYS A 217 4.93 5.80 17.36
CA LYS A 217 4.57 4.82 18.39
C LYS A 217 4.69 3.38 17.88
N SER A 218 4.14 3.09 16.70
CA SER A 218 4.14 1.74 16.14
C SER A 218 5.53 1.27 15.74
N TYR A 219 6.25 2.07 14.95
CA TYR A 219 7.57 1.68 14.45
C TYR A 219 8.66 1.81 15.50
N GLY A 220 8.59 2.84 16.35
CA GLY A 220 9.49 2.97 17.51
C GLY A 220 9.39 1.77 18.44
N LYS A 221 8.17 1.26 18.68
CA LYS A 221 7.98 0.05 19.49
C LYS A 221 8.57 -1.20 18.83
N ILE A 222 8.44 -1.37 17.51
CA ILE A 222 9.08 -2.47 16.76
C ILE A 222 10.60 -2.40 16.93
N ILE A 223 11.18 -1.20 16.85
CA ILE A 223 12.64 -0.99 16.98
C ILE A 223 13.12 -1.28 18.40
N VAL A 224 12.41 -0.78 19.42
CA VAL A 224 12.76 -1.03 20.84
C VAL A 224 12.69 -2.51 21.18
N ASP A 225 11.65 -3.21 20.72
CA ASP A 225 11.45 -4.64 21.00
C ASP A 225 12.25 -5.54 20.05
N GLU A 226 12.93 -4.97 19.05
CA GLU A 226 13.59 -5.71 17.95
C GLU A 226 12.65 -6.75 17.30
N SER A 227 11.35 -6.45 17.24
CA SER A 227 10.28 -7.39 16.83
C SER A 227 9.99 -7.32 15.32
N TYR A 228 11.03 -7.40 14.50
CA TYR A 228 10.97 -7.22 13.05
C TYR A 228 10.20 -8.34 12.30
N ASP A 229 9.95 -9.48 12.95
CA ASP A 229 9.17 -10.58 12.39
C ASP A 229 7.64 -10.33 12.43
N ARG A 230 7.19 -9.31 13.15
CA ARG A 230 5.78 -8.85 13.18
C ARG A 230 5.50 -7.93 12.01
N VAL A 231 5.36 -8.51 10.84
CA VAL A 231 5.41 -7.78 9.58
C VAL A 231 4.09 -7.05 9.26
N GLY A 232 4.15 -5.72 9.19
CA GLY A 232 3.14 -4.87 8.51
C GLY A 232 3.40 -4.79 7.00
N GLN A 233 4.61 -4.38 6.63
CA GLN A 233 5.12 -4.36 5.25
C GLN A 233 6.53 -4.93 5.25
N ILE A 234 6.84 -5.86 4.34
CA ILE A 234 8.17 -6.45 4.23
C ILE A 234 9.18 -5.48 3.62
N ALA A 235 10.46 -5.66 3.97
CA ALA A 235 11.56 -4.79 3.50
C ALA A 235 11.66 -4.74 1.97
N VAL A 236 11.45 -5.86 1.27
CA VAL A 236 11.42 -5.90 -0.21
C VAL A 236 10.37 -4.95 -0.80
N LEU A 237 9.18 -4.87 -0.21
CA LEU A 237 8.14 -3.93 -0.65
C LEU A 237 8.48 -2.49 -0.25
N GLY A 238 9.16 -2.29 0.88
CA GLY A 238 9.71 -0.99 1.27
C GLY A 238 10.72 -0.46 0.25
N LEU A 239 11.64 -1.33 -0.21
CA LEU A 239 12.60 -1.01 -1.28
C LEU A 239 11.91 -0.68 -2.60
N LYS A 240 10.86 -1.43 -2.97
CA LYS A 240 10.03 -1.10 -4.14
C LYS A 240 9.45 0.31 -4.00
N ASP A 241 8.89 0.65 -2.84
CA ASP A 241 8.31 1.97 -2.62
C ASP A 241 9.36 3.08 -2.69
N ALA A 242 10.57 2.89 -2.13
CA ALA A 242 11.68 3.84 -2.25
C ALA A 242 12.07 4.08 -3.71
N ASN A 243 12.15 3.02 -4.52
CA ASN A 243 12.44 3.13 -5.94
C ASN A 243 11.33 3.87 -6.72
N LEU A 244 10.06 3.67 -6.38
CA LEU A 244 8.94 4.44 -6.97
C LEU A 244 9.06 5.93 -6.64
N VAL A 245 9.44 6.28 -5.42
CA VAL A 245 9.65 7.67 -4.99
C VAL A 245 10.80 8.30 -5.78
N LEU A 246 11.95 7.63 -5.88
CA LEU A 246 13.12 8.14 -6.60
C LEU A 246 12.82 8.34 -8.09
N ALA A 247 12.15 7.38 -8.74
CA ALA A 247 11.76 7.50 -10.13
C ALA A 247 10.80 8.69 -10.38
N ALA A 248 9.83 8.90 -9.48
CA ALA A 248 8.91 10.03 -9.56
C ALA A 248 9.62 11.37 -9.32
N ALA A 249 10.58 11.40 -8.38
CA ALA A 249 11.38 12.58 -8.07
C ALA A 249 12.28 12.97 -9.26
N GLU A 250 12.97 11.99 -9.86
CA GLU A 250 13.80 12.19 -11.05
C GLU A 250 12.96 12.75 -12.21
N ALA A 251 11.82 12.15 -12.51
CA ALA A 251 10.90 12.61 -13.56
C ALA A 251 10.36 14.03 -13.34
N ALA A 252 10.28 14.47 -12.07
CA ALA A 252 9.80 15.80 -11.68
C ALA A 252 10.93 16.81 -11.41
N GLY A 253 12.20 16.40 -11.49
CA GLY A 253 13.35 17.25 -11.16
C GLY A 253 13.43 17.64 -9.68
N VAL A 254 12.93 16.79 -8.76
CA VAL A 254 12.92 17.05 -7.31
C VAL A 254 14.05 16.26 -6.64
N PRO A 255 15.05 16.93 -6.03
CA PRO A 255 16.11 16.23 -5.30
C PRO A 255 15.58 15.65 -3.98
N LEU A 256 15.78 14.36 -3.74
CA LEU A 256 15.37 13.65 -2.51
C LEU A 256 16.55 12.89 -1.87
N PRO A 257 17.55 13.58 -1.28
CA PRO A 257 18.72 12.91 -0.71
C PRO A 257 18.36 11.93 0.42
N SER A 258 17.38 12.26 1.27
CA SER A 258 16.93 11.38 2.35
C SER A 258 16.33 10.06 1.84
N CYS A 259 15.76 10.05 0.63
CA CYS A 259 15.22 8.84 0.02
C CYS A 259 16.32 7.84 -0.34
N ASN A 260 17.50 8.31 -0.74
CA ASN A 260 18.65 7.45 -1.01
C ASN A 260 19.14 6.77 0.28
N VAL A 261 19.18 7.47 1.41
CA VAL A 261 19.55 6.90 2.70
C VAL A 261 18.55 5.78 3.08
N TRP A 262 17.26 6.07 3.04
CA TRP A 262 16.22 5.08 3.29
C TRP A 262 16.33 3.85 2.38
N ARG A 263 16.51 4.07 1.07
CA ARG A 263 16.69 3.01 0.09
C ARG A 263 17.91 2.13 0.39
N ASP A 264 19.04 2.74 0.67
CA ASP A 264 20.33 2.04 0.89
C ASP A 264 20.27 1.19 2.16
N ARG A 265 19.59 1.64 3.22
CA ARG A 265 19.35 0.81 4.41
C ARG A 265 18.51 -0.43 4.09
N LEU A 266 17.48 -0.30 3.25
CA LEU A 266 16.69 -1.47 2.83
C LEU A 266 17.50 -2.42 1.94
N VAL A 267 18.35 -1.89 1.06
CA VAL A 267 19.26 -2.72 0.26
C VAL A 267 20.21 -3.51 1.16
N GLY A 268 20.81 -2.87 2.17
CA GLY A 268 21.67 -3.53 3.16
C GLY A 268 20.92 -4.62 3.94
N ALA A 269 19.74 -4.32 4.46
CA ALA A 269 18.92 -5.29 5.20
C ALA A 269 18.57 -6.52 4.34
N ILE A 270 18.19 -6.31 3.08
CA ILE A 270 17.89 -7.41 2.14
C ILE A 270 19.14 -8.23 1.84
N ALA A 271 20.32 -7.59 1.68
CA ALA A 271 21.59 -8.28 1.47
C ALA A 271 21.99 -9.15 2.67
N HIS A 272 21.56 -8.79 3.88
CA HIS A 272 21.72 -9.61 5.09
C HIS A 272 20.64 -10.69 5.28
N GLY A 273 19.75 -10.89 4.31
CA GLY A 273 18.70 -11.91 4.36
C GLY A 273 17.42 -11.50 5.09
N ASP A 274 17.26 -10.22 5.42
CA ASP A 274 16.12 -9.70 6.18
C ASP A 274 14.97 -9.18 5.28
N GLY A 275 14.94 -9.57 4.01
CA GLY A 275 13.97 -9.07 3.02
C GLY A 275 12.50 -9.32 3.36
N ASP A 276 12.20 -10.40 4.08
CA ASP A 276 10.85 -10.79 4.49
C ASP A 276 10.43 -10.23 5.85
N LYS A 277 11.35 -9.57 6.58
CA LYS A 277 11.05 -8.88 7.83
C LYS A 277 10.33 -7.55 7.58
N ASP A 278 9.72 -7.00 8.63
CA ASP A 278 9.13 -5.65 8.56
C ASP A 278 10.19 -4.64 8.08
N TRP A 279 9.80 -3.70 7.25
CA TRP A 279 10.73 -2.69 6.71
C TRP A 279 11.41 -1.83 7.80
N ALA A 280 10.88 -1.82 9.03
CA ALA A 280 11.58 -1.26 10.19
C ALA A 280 12.90 -1.98 10.51
N VAL A 281 13.19 -3.13 9.90
CA VAL A 281 14.48 -3.82 9.98
C VAL A 281 15.65 -2.96 9.49
N MET A 282 15.38 -1.87 8.76
CA MET A 282 16.39 -0.87 8.44
C MET A 282 17.06 -0.28 9.70
N ALA A 283 16.38 -0.24 10.84
CA ALA A 283 16.97 0.15 12.12
C ALA A 283 17.99 -0.89 12.65
N LEU A 284 17.77 -2.19 12.40
CA LEU A 284 18.77 -3.22 12.68
C LEU A 284 19.99 -3.06 11.78
N GLU A 285 19.78 -2.72 10.50
CA GLU A 285 20.88 -2.45 9.57
C GLU A 285 21.72 -1.24 10.04
N GLN A 286 21.07 -0.17 10.53
CA GLN A 286 21.75 0.94 11.16
C GLN A 286 22.51 0.51 12.43
N ALA A 287 21.95 -0.36 13.26
CA ALA A 287 22.62 -0.88 14.44
C ALA A 287 23.89 -1.68 14.07
N ARG A 288 23.82 -2.51 13.02
CA ARG A 288 24.97 -3.25 12.46
C ARG A 288 26.07 -2.27 12.00
N ALA A 289 25.72 -1.26 11.21
CA ALA A 289 26.63 -0.24 10.77
C ALA A 289 27.27 0.56 11.93
N SER A 290 26.62 0.58 13.09
CA SER A 290 27.10 1.21 14.32
C SER A 290 27.87 0.25 15.24
N GLY A 291 28.04 -1.03 14.87
CA GLY A 291 28.68 -2.05 15.71
C GLY A 291 27.90 -2.34 17.01
N LEU A 292 26.57 -2.40 16.91
CA LEU A 292 25.64 -2.68 18.03
C LEU A 292 24.90 -4.02 17.88
N ALA A 293 25.04 -4.68 16.73
CA ALA A 293 24.44 -5.99 16.41
C ALA A 293 25.42 -6.82 15.55
#